data_3c878b9fee397ba53006d54d84c69742
#
_entry.id   3c878b9fee397ba53006d54d84c69742
#
_cell.length_a   1.000
_cell.length_b   1.000
_cell.length_c   1.000
_cell.angle_alpha   90.00
_cell.angle_beta   90.00
_cell.angle_gamma   90.00
#
_symmetry.space_group_name_H-M   'P 1'
#
loop_
_entity.id
_entity.type
_entity.pdbx_description
1 polymer ?
#
loop_
_entity_poly.entity_id
_entity_poly.type
_entity_poly.pdbx_seq_one_letter_code
_entity_poly.pdbx_strand_id
1 'polypeptide(L)'
;YGTRLTCGLIKNKLEEFGLAGKTKFVEIVPRQKIKLGCFTVEPIHVNHSIPDAVAFAIDSPAGTIIQTGDFKIDYTPLACGPTDLATLSEYGQKGVLAL
;
A
#
# COMPACT_ATOMS: atom_id res chain seq x y z
N TYR A 1 -4.30 -8.77 -2.47
CA TYR A 1 -4.05 -7.45 -3.03
C TYR A 1 -2.60 -7.07 -2.82
N GLY A 2 -1.93 -6.52 -3.83
CA GLY A 2 -0.55 -6.07 -3.74
C GLY A 2 -0.13 -5.30 -4.98
N THR A 3 0.96 -4.56 -4.87
CA THR A 3 1.59 -3.91 -6.01
C THR A 3 2.17 -4.94 -6.97
N ARG A 4 2.47 -4.54 -8.19
CA ARG A 4 2.88 -5.45 -9.26
C ARG A 4 4.10 -6.30 -8.89
N LEU A 5 5.15 -5.68 -8.36
CA LEU A 5 6.37 -6.39 -7.95
C LEU A 5 6.09 -7.33 -6.79
N THR A 6 5.36 -6.84 -5.78
CA THR A 6 4.96 -7.64 -4.61
C THR A 6 4.13 -8.86 -5.02
N CYS A 7 3.15 -8.69 -5.91
CA CYS A 7 2.36 -9.81 -6.44
C CYS A 7 3.23 -10.81 -7.20
N GLY A 8 4.20 -10.35 -7.99
CA GLY A 8 5.16 -11.22 -8.69
C GLY A 8 6.01 -12.05 -7.74
N LEU A 9 6.58 -11.43 -6.70
CA LEU A 9 7.40 -12.12 -5.70
C LEU A 9 6.57 -13.16 -4.91
N ILE A 10 5.36 -12.79 -4.47
CA ILE A 10 4.47 -13.68 -3.71
C ILE A 10 3.99 -14.84 -4.61
N LYS A 11 3.73 -14.60 -5.89
CA LYS A 11 3.32 -15.66 -6.82
C LYS A 11 4.37 -16.77 -6.89
N ASN A 12 5.63 -16.41 -7.10
CA ASN A 12 6.73 -17.40 -7.11
C ASN A 12 6.78 -18.18 -5.80
N LYS A 13 6.64 -17.49 -4.67
CA LYS A 13 6.62 -18.14 -3.36
C LYS A 13 5.46 -19.11 -3.18
N LEU A 14 4.26 -18.74 -3.62
CA LEU A 14 3.08 -19.59 -3.56
C LEU A 14 3.14 -20.78 -4.52
N GLU A 15 3.86 -20.65 -5.65
CA GLU A 15 4.13 -21.78 -6.55
C GLU A 15 4.97 -22.86 -5.86
N GLU A 16 6.00 -22.48 -5.09
CA GLU A 16 6.81 -23.41 -4.29
C GLU A 16 5.97 -24.24 -3.30
N PHE A 17 4.88 -23.65 -2.78
CA PHE A 17 3.97 -24.33 -1.84
C PHE A 17 2.72 -24.93 -2.50
N GLY A 18 2.60 -24.91 -3.83
CA GLY A 18 1.42 -25.43 -4.55
C GLY A 18 0.13 -24.65 -4.30
N LEU A 19 0.22 -23.38 -3.88
CA LEU A 19 -0.90 -22.53 -3.51
C LEU A 19 -1.26 -21.48 -4.57
N ALA A 20 -0.43 -21.28 -5.60
CA ALA A 20 -0.66 -20.24 -6.61
C ALA A 20 -2.01 -20.39 -7.33
N GLY A 21 -2.41 -21.61 -7.68
CA GLY A 21 -3.71 -21.89 -8.32
C GLY A 21 -4.94 -21.68 -7.42
N LYS A 22 -4.74 -21.55 -6.11
CA LYS A 22 -5.81 -21.33 -5.12
C LYS A 22 -5.89 -19.86 -4.68
N THR A 23 -4.97 -19.01 -5.14
CA THR A 23 -4.85 -17.61 -4.72
C THR A 23 -5.23 -16.69 -5.87
N LYS A 24 -6.20 -15.79 -5.62
CA LYS A 24 -6.52 -14.71 -6.55
C LYS A 24 -5.64 -13.51 -6.27
N PHE A 25 -4.84 -13.12 -7.25
CA PHE A 25 -4.05 -11.90 -7.19
C PHE A 25 -4.84 -10.72 -7.74
N VAL A 26 -4.81 -9.61 -7.02
CA VAL A 26 -5.38 -8.33 -7.47
C VAL A 26 -4.27 -7.29 -7.36
N GLU A 27 -3.80 -6.84 -8.51
CA GLU A 27 -2.81 -5.79 -8.59
C GLU A 27 -3.43 -4.45 -8.23
N ILE A 28 -2.75 -3.67 -7.40
CA ILE A 28 -3.16 -2.36 -6.94
C ILE A 28 -2.11 -1.31 -7.30
N VAL A 29 -2.55 -0.08 -7.43
CA VAL A 29 -1.67 1.08 -7.69
C VAL A 29 -1.93 2.18 -6.66
N PRO A 30 -0.94 3.03 -6.35
CA PRO A 30 -1.14 4.17 -5.46
C PRO A 30 -2.35 5.02 -5.87
N ARG A 31 -3.06 5.57 -4.88
CA ARG A 31 -4.27 6.42 -5.03
C ARG A 31 -5.52 5.67 -5.51
N GLN A 32 -5.46 4.40 -5.80
CA GLN A 32 -6.62 3.58 -6.16
C GLN A 32 -7.39 3.17 -4.91
N LYS A 33 -8.59 3.71 -4.72
CA LYS A 33 -9.46 3.30 -3.62
C LYS A 33 -10.11 1.93 -3.88
N ILE A 34 -9.98 1.03 -2.92
CA ILE A 34 -10.48 -0.34 -2.97
C ILE A 34 -11.53 -0.50 -1.89
N LYS A 35 -12.74 -0.90 -2.28
CA LYS A 35 -13.82 -1.20 -1.32
C LYS A 35 -13.75 -2.66 -0.89
N LEU A 36 -13.64 -2.89 0.41
CA LEU A 36 -13.60 -4.20 1.06
C LEU A 36 -14.65 -4.24 2.18
N GLY A 37 -15.90 -4.54 1.83
CA GLY A 37 -17.02 -4.46 2.79
C GLY A 37 -17.24 -3.04 3.30
N CYS A 38 -17.16 -2.83 4.61
CA CYS A 38 -17.28 -1.51 5.24
C CYS A 38 -15.99 -0.68 5.21
N PHE A 39 -14.88 -1.27 4.75
CA PHE A 39 -13.60 -0.57 4.65
C PHE A 39 -13.39 0.00 3.25
N THR A 40 -12.75 1.16 3.19
CA THR A 40 -12.15 1.70 1.96
C THR A 40 -10.65 1.81 2.17
N VAL A 41 -9.87 1.15 1.33
CA VAL A 41 -8.40 1.10 1.44
C VAL A 41 -7.79 1.87 0.28
N GLU A 42 -6.92 2.84 0.58
CA GLU A 42 -6.16 3.60 -0.40
C GLU A 42 -4.66 3.32 -0.22
N PRO A 43 -3.97 2.71 -1.21
CA PRO A 43 -2.52 2.61 -1.22
C PRO A 43 -1.90 3.98 -1.44
N ILE A 44 -0.89 4.32 -0.64
CA ILE A 44 -0.12 5.56 -0.72
C ILE A 44 1.32 5.20 -1.03
N HIS A 45 1.90 5.78 -2.08
CA HIS A 45 3.28 5.50 -2.42
C HIS A 45 4.24 5.91 -1.30
N VAL A 46 5.13 5.00 -0.91
CA VAL A 46 6.22 5.28 0.03
C VAL A 46 7.55 4.80 -0.55
N ASN A 47 8.62 5.49 -0.18
CA ASN A 47 9.97 5.10 -0.55
C ASN A 47 10.52 4.10 0.48
N HIS A 48 11.01 2.97 0.00
CA HIS A 48 11.72 1.97 0.77
C HIS A 48 12.70 1.19 -0.13
N SER A 49 13.20 0.05 0.33
CA SER A 49 14.11 -0.83 -0.43
C SER A 49 13.42 -1.52 -1.62
N ILE A 50 12.10 -1.63 -1.62
CA ILE A 50 11.29 -2.13 -2.74
C ILE A 50 10.74 -0.96 -3.55
N PRO A 51 10.89 -0.94 -4.90
CA PRO A 51 10.47 0.19 -5.72
C PRO A 51 9.00 0.57 -5.65
N ASP A 52 8.09 -0.37 -5.48
CA ASP A 52 6.65 -0.12 -5.45
C ASP A 52 6.02 -0.28 -4.06
N ALA A 53 6.79 0.04 -3.00
CA ALA A 53 6.30 0.02 -1.63
C ALA A 53 5.13 0.99 -1.43
N VAL A 54 4.15 0.58 -0.61
CA VAL A 54 2.98 1.39 -0.28
C VAL A 54 2.65 1.33 1.20
N ALA A 55 2.21 2.47 1.74
CA ALA A 55 1.41 2.56 2.94
C ALA A 55 -0.07 2.38 2.59
N PHE A 56 -0.91 2.17 3.60
CA PHE A 56 -2.35 2.07 3.41
C PHE A 56 -3.08 3.05 4.32
N ALA A 57 -3.96 3.88 3.74
CA ALA A 57 -5.01 4.53 4.48
C ALA A 57 -6.25 3.64 4.47
N ILE A 58 -6.75 3.30 5.65
CA ILE A 58 -7.87 2.37 5.85
C ILE A 58 -9.01 3.15 6.51
N ASP A 59 -9.98 3.56 5.70
CA ASP A 59 -11.20 4.19 6.17
C ASP A 59 -12.19 3.14 6.65
N SER A 60 -12.75 3.35 7.83
CA SER A 60 -13.80 2.55 8.44
C SER A 60 -14.92 3.44 8.96
N PRO A 61 -16.08 2.88 9.34
CA PRO A 61 -17.14 3.65 10.01
C PRO A 61 -16.71 4.33 11.32
N ALA A 62 -15.65 3.84 11.98
CA ALA A 62 -15.10 4.42 13.19
C ALA A 62 -14.06 5.53 12.94
N GLY A 63 -13.55 5.63 11.73
CA GLY A 63 -12.53 6.60 11.32
C GLY A 63 -11.40 5.96 10.52
N THR A 64 -10.37 6.74 10.24
CA THR A 64 -9.24 6.36 9.38
C THR A 64 -8.04 5.91 10.21
N ILE A 65 -7.42 4.81 9.79
CA ILE A 65 -6.12 4.34 10.30
C ILE A 65 -5.12 4.39 9.16
N ILE A 66 -3.89 4.82 9.43
CA ILE A 66 -2.79 4.75 8.46
C ILE A 66 -1.77 3.70 8.92
N GLN A 67 -1.52 2.72 8.06
CA GLN A 67 -0.47 1.73 8.24
C GLN A 67 0.64 2.05 7.24
N THR A 68 1.74 2.58 7.74
CA THR A 68 2.84 3.08 6.89
C THR A 68 3.68 1.96 6.28
N GLY A 69 3.74 0.79 6.93
CA GLY A 69 4.80 -0.16 6.64
C GLY A 69 6.17 0.45 6.92
N ASP A 70 7.19 -0.13 6.33
CA ASP A 70 8.54 0.45 6.36
C ASP A 70 8.64 1.54 5.28
N PHE A 71 9.09 2.71 5.64
CA PHE A 71 9.29 3.82 4.72
C PHE A 71 10.49 4.66 5.12
N LYS A 72 10.97 5.48 4.19
CA LYS A 72 11.97 6.52 4.44
C LYS A 72 11.58 7.81 3.73
N ILE A 73 12.09 8.92 4.25
CA ILE A 73 11.99 10.22 3.60
C ILE A 73 13.29 10.43 2.81
N ASP A 74 13.18 10.33 1.50
CA ASP A 74 14.28 10.53 0.58
C ASP A 74 13.78 11.38 -0.59
N TYR A 75 14.36 12.55 -0.78
CA TYR A 75 13.99 13.49 -1.84
C TYR A 75 14.73 13.26 -3.16
N THR A 76 15.68 12.32 -3.18
CA THR A 76 16.49 11.96 -4.36
C THR A 76 16.50 10.46 -4.61
N PRO A 77 15.35 9.79 -4.65
CA PRO A 77 15.30 8.34 -4.82
C PRO A 77 15.78 7.92 -6.22
N LEU A 78 16.49 6.79 -6.27
CA LEU A 78 17.07 6.29 -7.53
C LEU A 78 16.08 5.62 -8.47
N ALA A 79 15.02 4.99 -7.94
CA ALA A 79 14.16 4.09 -8.72
C ALA A 79 12.68 4.48 -8.78
N CYS A 80 12.16 5.14 -7.78
CA CYS A 80 10.75 5.54 -7.69
C CYS A 80 10.67 6.92 -7.05
N GLY A 81 9.58 7.61 -7.24
CA GLY A 81 9.37 8.93 -6.65
C GLY A 81 9.56 8.98 -5.11
N PRO A 82 9.65 10.16 -4.54
CA PRO A 82 9.67 10.32 -3.08
C PRO A 82 8.36 9.83 -2.46
N THR A 83 8.38 9.56 -1.15
CA THR A 83 7.16 9.26 -0.39
C THR A 83 6.10 10.34 -0.62
N ASP A 84 4.87 9.93 -0.91
CA ASP A 84 3.72 10.83 -1.18
C ASP A 84 3.26 11.52 0.11
N LEU A 85 4.06 12.50 0.56
CA LEU A 85 3.76 13.31 1.73
C LEU A 85 2.50 14.16 1.55
N ALA A 86 2.14 14.50 0.30
CA ALA A 86 0.95 15.29 0.02
C ALA A 86 -0.31 14.52 0.43
N THR A 87 -0.43 13.26 -0.01
CA THR A 87 -1.55 12.39 0.39
C THR A 87 -1.57 12.13 1.89
N LEU A 88 -0.42 11.88 2.52
CA LEU A 88 -0.35 11.70 3.97
C LEU A 88 -0.80 12.97 4.71
N SER A 89 -0.43 14.16 4.21
CA SER A 89 -0.88 15.45 4.75
C SER A 89 -2.39 15.64 4.62
N GLU A 90 -2.99 15.27 3.46
CA GLU A 90 -4.44 15.32 3.26
C GLU A 90 -5.19 14.48 4.32
N TYR A 91 -4.70 13.25 4.60
CA TYR A 91 -5.26 12.42 5.66
C TYR A 91 -5.03 13.01 7.05
N GLY A 92 -3.85 13.56 7.31
CA GLY A 92 -3.56 14.25 8.57
C GLY A 92 -4.51 15.43 8.85
N GLN A 93 -4.83 16.22 7.82
CA GLN A 93 -5.79 17.33 7.93
C GLN A 93 -7.22 16.87 8.19
N LYS A 94 -7.64 15.73 7.63
CA LYS A 94 -8.95 15.12 7.90
C LYS A 94 -9.03 14.52 9.30
N GLY A 95 -7.91 14.23 9.90
CA GLY A 95 -7.80 13.52 11.17
C GLY A 95 -7.76 12.00 10.99
N VAL A 96 -6.84 11.35 11.69
CA VAL A 96 -6.71 9.89 11.72
C VAL A 96 -6.79 9.39 13.16
N LEU A 97 -7.33 8.19 13.35
CA LEU A 97 -7.44 7.57 14.65
C LEU A 97 -6.10 7.04 15.15
N ALA A 98 -5.30 6.51 14.24
CA ALA A 98 -4.00 5.92 14.54
C ALA A 98 -3.06 5.93 13.32
N LEU A 99 -1.80 5.97 13.60
CA LEU A 99 -0.68 5.86 12.68
C LEU A 99 0.28 4.78 13.21
#